data_b857976897bf3ede28992ac75b9fed41
#
_entry.id   b857976897bf3ede28992ac75b9fed41
#
_cell.length_a   1.000
_cell.length_b   1.000
_cell.length_c   1.000
_cell.angle_alpha   90.00
_cell.angle_beta   90.00
_cell.angle_gamma   90.00
#
_symmetry.space_group_name_H-M   'P 1'
#
loop_
_entity.id
_entity.type
_entity.pdbx_description
1 polymer ?
#
loop_
_entity_poly.entity_id
_entity_poly.type
_entity_poly.pdbx_seq_one_letter_code
_entity_poly.pdbx_strand_id
1 'polypeptide(L)'
;MKRNNQERDAIDLGTVRVSTLFRRLFVPTLLGMLSISAVTVADGMFVGHGVGSDGIAAINIYVPLLMLAQGVGLMAGVGSSVVASIHLARGKVRAARLNVTQALWFVTLLTLLLVGAVMLWPDATARMLGASERLLPLVRDYLLWFSPGLLFQMWTAVGLFVIRLDGAPRVAMWCSVLSAVLNVVLDWWFIFPLGWGVRGAAFATAISVAAGGVVAVGYLLFRARTLRLCRVKWSRKSLRLSWRNIGYQCRIGSSALLGEMTLAVLMFVGNGVFMRRLGDDGVGAFGVLLHPLRLHGRQRDCAVGAADSELQLRAGQRRARARRRTHCPHDGRRLRRGGLGALRLRPRGAGRTVPAR
;
A
#
# COMPACT_ATOMS: atom_id res chain seq x y z
N MET A 1 2.98 -38.94 -9.90
CA MET A 1 1.76 -38.23 -10.37
C MET A 1 1.24 -37.26 -9.30
N LYS A 2 1.96 -36.14 -9.04
CA LYS A 2 1.58 -35.02 -8.14
C LYS A 2 1.98 -33.68 -8.77
N ARG A 3 1.48 -33.44 -9.95
CA ARG A 3 1.75 -32.23 -10.74
C ARG A 3 0.41 -31.78 -11.30
N ASN A 4 -0.44 -31.06 -10.60
CA ASN A 4 -1.58 -30.38 -11.27
C ASN A 4 -2.45 -29.47 -10.43
N ASN A 5 -2.05 -29.03 -9.22
CA ASN A 5 -2.88 -28.04 -8.52
C ASN A 5 -2.16 -26.70 -8.22
N GLN A 6 -1.00 -26.46 -8.80
CA GLN A 6 -0.21 -25.25 -8.55
C GLN A 6 -0.30 -24.18 -9.64
N GLU A 7 -0.97 -24.46 -10.76
CA GLU A 7 -0.90 -23.58 -11.95
C GLU A 7 -2.12 -22.65 -12.17
N ARG A 8 -3.15 -22.72 -11.31
CA ARG A 8 -4.41 -22.03 -11.65
C ARG A 8 -4.38 -20.51 -11.57
N ASP A 9 -3.45 -19.85 -10.85
CA ASP A 9 -3.37 -18.37 -10.79
C ASP A 9 -1.94 -17.80 -10.69
N ALA A 10 -0.91 -18.62 -10.77
CA ALA A 10 0.45 -18.12 -10.93
C ALA A 10 0.56 -17.46 -12.31
N ILE A 11 0.60 -16.14 -12.34
CA ILE A 11 0.79 -15.38 -13.56
C ILE A 11 2.21 -15.67 -14.05
N ASP A 12 2.36 -16.51 -15.06
CA ASP A 12 3.64 -16.71 -15.73
C ASP A 12 3.98 -15.44 -16.53
N LEU A 13 4.78 -14.59 -15.89
CA LEU A 13 5.19 -13.29 -16.43
C LEU A 13 6.01 -13.40 -17.73
N GLY A 14 6.43 -14.61 -18.10
CA GLY A 14 7.28 -14.86 -19.26
C GLY A 14 6.53 -15.25 -20.54
N THR A 15 5.31 -15.78 -20.46
CA THR A 15 4.59 -16.39 -21.58
C THR A 15 3.30 -15.67 -21.95
N VAL A 16 2.69 -14.92 -21.04
CA VAL A 16 1.40 -14.24 -21.25
C VAL A 16 1.60 -12.91 -21.99
N ARG A 17 0.70 -12.60 -22.95
CA ARG A 17 0.68 -11.30 -23.64
C ARG A 17 0.53 -10.17 -22.63
N VAL A 18 1.32 -9.10 -22.80
CA VAL A 18 1.35 -7.94 -21.89
C VAL A 18 -0.05 -7.34 -21.68
N SER A 19 -0.87 -7.25 -22.74
CA SER A 19 -2.23 -6.72 -22.68
C SER A 19 -3.18 -7.56 -21.81
N THR A 20 -3.04 -8.88 -21.85
CA THR A 20 -3.85 -9.78 -21.01
C THR A 20 -3.42 -9.70 -19.54
N LEU A 21 -2.12 -9.61 -19.31
CA LEU A 21 -1.54 -9.44 -17.99
C LEU A 21 -1.96 -8.10 -17.37
N PHE A 22 -1.89 -7.03 -18.16
CA PHE A 22 -2.34 -5.70 -17.77
C PHE A 22 -3.82 -5.71 -17.34
N ARG A 23 -4.72 -6.24 -18.17
CA ARG A 23 -6.15 -6.33 -17.81
C ARG A 23 -6.40 -7.15 -16.55
N ARG A 24 -5.69 -8.25 -16.35
CA ARG A 24 -5.84 -9.09 -15.14
C ARG A 24 -5.40 -8.39 -13.85
N LEU A 25 -4.48 -7.45 -13.92
CA LEU A 25 -4.01 -6.67 -12.77
C LEU A 25 -4.77 -5.35 -12.63
N PHE A 26 -4.99 -4.65 -13.74
CA PHE A 26 -5.58 -3.32 -13.76
C PHE A 26 -7.06 -3.33 -13.35
N VAL A 27 -7.88 -4.19 -13.96
CA VAL A 27 -9.33 -4.21 -13.68
C VAL A 27 -9.65 -4.48 -12.20
N PRO A 28 -9.09 -5.52 -11.54
CA PRO A 28 -9.36 -5.72 -10.11
C PRO A 28 -8.85 -4.57 -9.24
N THR A 29 -7.72 -3.98 -9.59
CA THR A 29 -7.17 -2.84 -8.84
C THR A 29 -8.07 -1.62 -8.98
N LEU A 30 -8.52 -1.30 -10.20
CA LEU A 30 -9.43 -0.20 -10.47
C LEU A 30 -10.76 -0.38 -9.73
N LEU A 31 -11.38 -1.56 -9.80
CA LEU A 31 -12.62 -1.86 -9.09
C LEU A 31 -12.47 -1.72 -7.58
N GLY A 32 -11.39 -2.23 -7.00
CA GLY A 32 -11.12 -2.07 -5.57
C GLY A 32 -11.00 -0.60 -5.16
N MET A 33 -10.38 0.23 -5.99
CA MET A 33 -10.21 1.65 -5.70
C MET A 33 -11.49 2.47 -5.92
N LEU A 34 -12.25 2.15 -6.95
CA LEU A 34 -13.59 2.74 -7.14
C LEU A 34 -14.52 2.44 -5.95
N SER A 35 -14.44 1.21 -5.40
CA SER A 35 -15.19 0.84 -4.20
C SER A 35 -14.81 1.72 -2.99
N ILE A 36 -13.52 1.97 -2.76
CA ILE A 36 -13.05 2.84 -1.68
C ILE A 36 -13.55 4.29 -1.91
N SER A 37 -13.52 4.78 -3.14
CA SER A 37 -14.02 6.12 -3.47
C SER A 37 -15.53 6.24 -3.26
N ALA A 38 -16.29 5.22 -3.66
CA ALA A 38 -17.74 5.18 -3.45
C ALA A 38 -18.10 5.21 -1.96
N VAL A 39 -17.36 4.50 -1.12
CA VAL A 39 -17.51 4.53 0.35
C VAL A 39 -17.33 5.94 0.89
N THR A 40 -16.29 6.65 0.48
CA THR A 40 -16.02 8.00 0.98
C THR A 40 -17.17 8.96 0.66
N VAL A 41 -17.82 8.79 -0.52
CA VAL A 41 -19.00 9.58 -0.89
C VAL A 41 -20.21 9.20 -0.02
N ALA A 42 -20.47 7.90 0.11
CA ALA A 42 -21.60 7.39 0.88
C ALA A 42 -21.50 7.77 2.36
N ASP A 43 -20.33 7.62 2.97
CA ASP A 43 -20.05 8.01 4.36
C ASP A 43 -20.32 9.51 4.58
N GLY A 44 -19.81 10.38 3.71
CA GLY A 44 -20.10 11.81 3.76
C GLY A 44 -21.60 12.14 3.62
N MET A 45 -22.31 11.41 2.75
CA MET A 45 -23.76 11.58 2.58
C MET A 45 -24.55 11.12 3.82
N PHE A 46 -24.25 9.97 4.39
CA PHE A 46 -24.94 9.43 5.55
C PHE A 46 -24.69 10.30 6.80
N VAL A 47 -23.47 10.72 7.02
CA VAL A 47 -23.14 11.62 8.14
C VAL A 47 -23.80 12.98 7.96
N GLY A 48 -23.78 13.53 6.73
CA GLY A 48 -24.44 14.81 6.42
C GLY A 48 -25.94 14.80 6.68
N HIS A 49 -26.64 13.72 6.31
CA HIS A 49 -28.09 13.59 6.52
C HIS A 49 -28.46 13.17 7.95
N GLY A 50 -27.62 12.30 8.58
CA GLY A 50 -27.96 11.73 9.90
C GLY A 50 -27.48 12.55 11.08
N VAL A 51 -26.43 13.37 10.92
CA VAL A 51 -25.82 14.15 12.02
C VAL A 51 -25.80 15.64 11.73
N GLY A 52 -25.80 16.03 10.46
CA GLY A 52 -25.76 17.43 10.03
C GLY A 52 -24.33 17.97 9.86
N SER A 53 -24.22 19.33 9.79
CA SER A 53 -22.96 20.04 9.53
C SER A 53 -21.89 19.78 10.58
N ASP A 54 -22.26 19.70 11.86
CA ASP A 54 -21.35 19.47 12.97
C ASP A 54 -20.66 18.10 12.87
N GLY A 55 -21.39 17.07 12.43
CA GLY A 55 -20.82 15.74 12.18
C GLY A 55 -19.80 15.74 11.06
N ILE A 56 -20.09 16.42 9.96
CA ILE A 56 -19.13 16.57 8.84
C ILE A 56 -17.89 17.35 9.30
N ALA A 57 -18.07 18.43 10.07
CA ALA A 57 -16.97 19.23 10.61
C ALA A 57 -16.07 18.39 11.54
N ALA A 58 -16.66 17.59 12.43
CA ALA A 58 -15.92 16.72 13.35
C ALA A 58 -15.07 15.69 12.61
N ILE A 59 -15.62 15.03 11.57
CA ILE A 59 -14.87 14.09 10.74
C ILE A 59 -13.75 14.81 9.99
N ASN A 60 -13.98 16.00 9.43
CA ASN A 60 -12.96 16.74 8.71
C ASN A 60 -11.77 17.16 9.60
N ILE A 61 -12.00 17.46 10.87
CA ILE A 61 -10.95 17.74 11.85
C ILE A 61 -10.07 16.50 12.08
N TYR A 62 -10.66 15.31 12.07
CA TYR A 62 -9.93 14.06 12.23
C TYR A 62 -9.12 13.64 10.99
N VAL A 63 -9.54 14.04 9.79
CA VAL A 63 -8.95 13.59 8.51
C VAL A 63 -7.43 13.77 8.40
N PRO A 64 -6.79 14.87 8.86
CA PRO A 64 -5.33 14.99 8.81
C PRO A 64 -4.60 13.87 9.55
N LEU A 65 -5.10 13.44 10.71
CA LEU A 65 -4.53 12.32 11.46
C LEU A 65 -4.69 11.01 10.69
N LEU A 66 -5.86 10.78 10.10
CA LEU A 66 -6.12 9.62 9.25
C LEU A 66 -5.16 9.57 8.05
N MET A 67 -4.94 10.69 7.38
CA MET A 67 -4.05 10.78 6.22
C MET A 67 -2.59 10.53 6.60
N LEU A 68 -2.13 11.06 7.74
CA LEU A 68 -0.80 10.76 8.26
C LEU A 68 -0.63 9.25 8.51
N ALA A 69 -1.56 8.65 9.21
CA ALA A 69 -1.55 7.22 9.46
C ALA A 69 -1.58 6.44 8.14
N GLN A 70 -2.49 6.77 7.22
CA GLN A 70 -2.58 6.15 5.89
C GLN A 70 -1.26 6.26 5.11
N GLY A 71 -0.62 7.43 5.13
CA GLY A 71 0.67 7.68 4.48
C GLY A 71 1.77 6.75 5.00
N VAL A 72 1.82 6.52 6.31
CA VAL A 72 2.76 5.55 6.92
C VAL A 72 2.45 4.12 6.46
N GLY A 73 1.17 3.74 6.42
CA GLY A 73 0.75 2.43 5.91
C GLY A 73 1.14 2.21 4.46
N LEU A 74 0.92 3.22 3.60
CA LEU A 74 1.32 3.20 2.19
C LEU A 74 2.84 3.17 2.03
N MET A 75 3.58 3.95 2.81
CA MET A 75 5.05 3.92 2.82
C MET A 75 5.57 2.51 3.09
N ALA A 76 5.07 1.86 4.13
CA ALA A 76 5.45 0.50 4.48
C ALA A 76 4.98 -0.52 3.42
N GLY A 77 3.77 -0.35 2.89
CA GLY A 77 3.18 -1.21 1.85
C GLY A 77 3.96 -1.18 0.54
N VAL A 78 4.17 0.01 -0.02
CA VAL A 78 4.95 0.22 -1.25
C VAL A 78 6.40 -0.20 -1.02
N GLY A 79 7.05 0.29 0.05
CA GLY A 79 8.43 -0.03 0.35
C GLY A 79 8.68 -1.53 0.50
N SER A 80 7.81 -2.23 1.26
CA SER A 80 7.95 -3.68 1.45
C SER A 80 7.69 -4.46 0.16
N SER A 81 6.72 -4.06 -0.65
CA SER A 81 6.41 -4.74 -1.92
C SER A 81 7.56 -4.62 -2.92
N VAL A 82 8.18 -3.44 -3.04
CA VAL A 82 9.33 -3.21 -3.92
C VAL A 82 10.54 -4.02 -3.45
N VAL A 83 10.88 -3.98 -2.16
CA VAL A 83 12.01 -4.76 -1.63
C VAL A 83 11.77 -6.26 -1.75
N ALA A 84 10.54 -6.72 -1.47
CA ALA A 84 10.17 -8.12 -1.65
C ALA A 84 10.28 -8.56 -3.12
N SER A 85 9.85 -7.73 -4.07
CA SER A 85 9.97 -8.02 -5.51
C SER A 85 11.43 -8.18 -5.96
N ILE A 86 12.35 -7.33 -5.44
CA ILE A 86 13.79 -7.43 -5.70
C ILE A 86 14.34 -8.76 -5.15
N HIS A 87 13.94 -9.16 -3.95
CA HIS A 87 14.37 -10.43 -3.37
C HIS A 87 13.82 -11.63 -4.14
N LEU A 88 12.57 -11.59 -4.57
CA LEU A 88 11.95 -12.64 -5.40
C LEU A 88 12.66 -12.76 -6.75
N ALA A 89 12.99 -11.64 -7.40
CA ALA A 89 13.73 -11.64 -8.67
C ALA A 89 15.13 -12.24 -8.54
N ARG A 90 15.72 -12.21 -7.34
CA ARG A 90 17.02 -12.84 -7.02
C ARG A 90 16.88 -14.29 -6.54
N GLY A 91 15.67 -14.86 -6.53
CA GLY A 91 15.39 -16.21 -6.02
C GLY A 91 15.45 -16.34 -4.50
N LYS A 92 15.56 -15.22 -3.74
CA LYS A 92 15.68 -15.22 -2.28
C LYS A 92 14.30 -15.11 -1.60
N VAL A 93 13.44 -16.13 -1.76
CA VAL A 93 12.06 -16.15 -1.24
C VAL A 93 12.02 -15.94 0.28
N ARG A 94 12.92 -16.55 1.04
CA ARG A 94 12.97 -16.40 2.51
C ARG A 94 13.22 -14.95 2.93
N ALA A 95 14.09 -14.22 2.23
CA ALA A 95 14.36 -12.82 2.50
C ALA A 95 13.15 -11.95 2.17
N ALA A 96 12.41 -12.24 1.09
CA ALA A 96 11.16 -11.56 0.74
C ALA A 96 10.11 -11.75 1.83
N ARG A 97 9.90 -12.98 2.34
CA ARG A 97 8.98 -13.28 3.44
C ARG A 97 9.32 -12.52 4.72
N LEU A 98 10.60 -12.53 5.12
CA LEU A 98 11.07 -11.79 6.29
C LEU A 98 10.82 -10.29 6.14
N ASN A 99 11.07 -9.74 4.95
CA ASN A 99 10.85 -8.33 4.65
C ASN A 99 9.38 -7.91 4.84
N VAL A 100 8.43 -8.69 4.31
CA VAL A 100 6.99 -8.44 4.49
C VAL A 100 6.58 -8.55 5.95
N THR A 101 7.07 -9.58 6.66
CA THR A 101 6.76 -9.76 8.09
C THR A 101 7.27 -8.58 8.92
N GLN A 102 8.48 -8.09 8.63
CA GLN A 102 9.06 -6.92 9.32
C GLN A 102 8.26 -5.64 9.06
N ALA A 103 7.77 -5.44 7.82
CA ALA A 103 6.89 -4.31 7.51
C ALA A 103 5.60 -4.33 8.33
N LEU A 104 4.93 -5.48 8.43
CA LEU A 104 3.72 -5.63 9.24
C LEU A 104 4.00 -5.38 10.73
N TRP A 105 5.08 -5.91 11.28
CA TRP A 105 5.49 -5.66 12.65
C TRP A 105 5.77 -4.18 12.93
N PHE A 106 6.50 -3.53 12.02
CA PHE A 106 6.81 -2.10 12.12
C PHE A 106 5.53 -1.26 12.15
N VAL A 107 4.63 -1.49 11.21
CA VAL A 107 3.36 -0.76 11.11
C VAL A 107 2.48 -1.03 12.33
N THR A 108 2.40 -2.29 12.80
CA THR A 108 1.65 -2.66 14.00
C THR A 108 2.18 -1.91 15.23
N LEU A 109 3.49 -1.92 15.47
CA LEU A 109 4.09 -1.24 16.61
C LEU A 109 3.84 0.27 16.56
N LEU A 110 4.07 0.89 15.40
CA LEU A 110 3.88 2.32 15.23
C LEU A 110 2.42 2.73 15.41
N THR A 111 1.48 1.94 14.87
CA THR A 111 0.05 2.20 15.02
C THR A 111 -0.41 2.01 16.46
N LEU A 112 0.08 0.98 17.16
CA LEU A 112 -0.25 0.79 18.57
C LEU A 112 0.24 1.96 19.44
N LEU A 113 1.42 2.52 19.15
CA LEU A 113 1.91 3.72 19.82
C LEU A 113 1.01 4.93 19.53
N LEU A 114 0.62 5.12 18.28
CA LEU A 114 -0.27 6.22 17.87
C LEU A 114 -1.65 6.07 18.53
N VAL A 115 -2.26 4.91 18.43
CA VAL A 115 -3.57 4.61 19.03
C VAL A 115 -3.49 4.76 20.56
N GLY A 116 -2.44 4.26 21.17
CA GLY A 116 -2.21 4.42 22.61
C GLY A 116 -2.13 5.90 23.01
N ALA A 117 -1.40 6.73 22.28
CA ALA A 117 -1.32 8.16 22.53
C ALA A 117 -2.69 8.85 22.40
N VAL A 118 -3.44 8.55 21.34
CA VAL A 118 -4.78 9.08 21.12
C VAL A 118 -5.76 8.66 22.22
N MET A 119 -5.70 7.39 22.66
CA MET A 119 -6.57 6.86 23.70
C MET A 119 -6.26 7.44 25.08
N LEU A 120 -4.98 7.72 25.38
CA LEU A 120 -4.57 8.31 26.65
C LEU A 120 -4.90 9.81 26.74
N TRP A 121 -4.80 10.54 25.65
CA TRP A 121 -5.04 12.00 25.60
C TRP A 121 -5.98 12.40 24.46
N PRO A 122 -7.25 11.95 24.46
CA PRO A 122 -8.17 12.20 23.36
C PRO A 122 -8.52 13.68 23.21
N ASP A 123 -8.73 14.41 24.32
CA ASP A 123 -9.09 15.83 24.29
C ASP A 123 -7.91 16.70 23.82
N ALA A 124 -6.69 16.40 24.28
CA ALA A 124 -5.49 17.08 23.79
C ALA A 124 -5.28 16.84 22.29
N THR A 125 -5.48 15.62 21.82
CA THR A 125 -5.38 15.27 20.40
C THR A 125 -6.44 16.02 19.58
N ALA A 126 -7.70 16.07 20.04
CA ALA A 126 -8.77 16.80 19.37
C ALA A 126 -8.47 18.31 19.27
N ARG A 127 -7.99 18.92 20.35
CA ARG A 127 -7.59 20.34 20.36
C ARG A 127 -6.39 20.61 19.45
N MET A 128 -5.39 19.72 19.44
CA MET A 128 -4.25 19.82 18.51
C MET A 128 -4.66 19.76 17.03
N LEU A 129 -5.73 19.00 16.73
CA LEU A 129 -6.28 18.91 15.38
C LEU A 129 -7.13 20.13 15.01
N GLY A 130 -7.40 21.04 15.97
CA GLY A 130 -8.15 22.29 15.75
C GLY A 130 -9.62 22.20 16.08
N ALA A 131 -10.04 21.27 16.95
CA ALA A 131 -11.42 21.20 17.41
C ALA A 131 -11.80 22.43 18.28
N SER A 132 -12.94 23.07 17.96
CA SER A 132 -13.55 24.07 18.83
C SER A 132 -14.14 23.39 20.07
N GLU A 133 -14.42 24.15 21.14
CA GLU A 133 -15.06 23.61 22.35
C GLU A 133 -16.46 23.03 22.03
N ARG A 134 -17.15 23.53 21.02
CA ARG A 134 -18.44 23.00 20.53
C ARG A 134 -18.28 21.63 19.88
N LEU A 135 -17.27 21.45 19.03
CA LEU A 135 -17.04 20.20 18.29
C LEU A 135 -16.22 19.18 19.09
N LEU A 136 -15.57 19.60 20.18
CA LEU A 136 -14.68 18.75 20.98
C LEU A 136 -15.33 17.41 21.37
N PRO A 137 -16.57 17.34 21.89
CA PRO A 137 -17.17 16.06 22.25
C PRO A 137 -17.37 15.13 21.05
N LEU A 138 -17.76 15.68 19.89
CA LEU A 138 -17.97 14.90 18.66
C LEU A 138 -16.66 14.37 18.10
N VAL A 139 -15.62 15.21 18.08
CA VAL A 139 -14.27 14.80 17.60
C VAL A 139 -13.67 13.78 18.55
N ARG A 140 -13.81 13.95 19.88
CA ARG A 140 -13.37 13.00 20.88
C ARG A 140 -14.04 11.63 20.71
N ASP A 141 -15.35 11.62 20.53
CA ASP A 141 -16.08 10.38 20.30
C ASP A 141 -15.61 9.68 19.02
N TYR A 142 -15.41 10.42 17.92
CA TYR A 142 -14.89 9.86 16.70
C TYR A 142 -13.47 9.28 16.87
N LEU A 143 -12.58 10.00 17.57
CA LEU A 143 -11.23 9.55 17.91
C LEU A 143 -11.26 8.23 18.68
N LEU A 144 -12.07 8.15 19.74
CA LEU A 144 -12.12 6.96 20.60
C LEU A 144 -12.67 5.73 19.88
N TRP A 145 -13.74 5.88 19.10
CA TRP A 145 -14.40 4.76 18.43
C TRP A 145 -13.67 4.30 17.16
N PHE A 146 -13.04 5.21 16.44
CA PHE A 146 -12.33 4.86 15.20
C PHE A 146 -10.87 4.47 15.40
N SER A 147 -10.16 5.03 16.40
CA SER A 147 -8.70 4.82 16.55
C SER A 147 -8.27 3.34 16.60
N PRO A 148 -8.99 2.41 17.24
CA PRO A 148 -8.65 0.99 17.18
C PRO A 148 -8.69 0.44 15.77
N GLY A 149 -9.55 0.98 14.90
CA GLY A 149 -9.65 0.63 13.48
C GLY A 149 -8.40 0.98 12.68
N LEU A 150 -7.61 1.99 13.11
CA LEU A 150 -6.37 2.37 12.44
C LEU A 150 -5.38 1.21 12.31
N LEU A 151 -5.32 0.30 13.28
CA LEU A 151 -4.45 -0.87 13.22
C LEU A 151 -4.78 -1.74 11.99
N PHE A 152 -6.04 -2.02 11.82
CA PHE A 152 -6.52 -2.84 10.71
C PHE A 152 -6.43 -2.09 9.38
N GLN A 153 -6.63 -0.77 9.40
CA GLN A 153 -6.42 0.10 8.23
C GLN A 153 -4.97 -0.02 7.72
N MET A 154 -3.98 0.02 8.62
CA MET A 154 -2.58 -0.16 8.29
C MET A 154 -2.28 -1.56 7.75
N TRP A 155 -2.86 -2.58 8.36
CA TRP A 155 -2.74 -3.96 7.86
C TRP A 155 -3.33 -4.12 6.46
N THR A 156 -4.47 -3.49 6.20
CA THR A 156 -5.06 -3.45 4.86
C THR A 156 -4.14 -2.76 3.88
N ALA A 157 -3.59 -1.59 4.23
CA ALA A 157 -2.69 -0.83 3.37
C ALA A 157 -1.46 -1.67 2.95
N VAL A 158 -0.75 -2.28 3.90
CA VAL A 158 0.39 -3.16 3.59
C VAL A 158 -0.07 -4.43 2.86
N GLY A 159 -1.15 -5.04 3.33
CA GLY A 159 -1.67 -6.30 2.80
C GLY A 159 -2.04 -6.23 1.33
N LEU A 160 -2.73 -5.17 0.90
CA LEU A 160 -3.16 -5.00 -0.49
C LEU A 160 -1.98 -4.97 -1.48
N PHE A 161 -0.87 -4.31 -1.13
CA PHE A 161 0.33 -4.29 -1.97
C PHE A 161 1.00 -5.66 -2.03
N VAL A 162 1.12 -6.33 -0.89
CA VAL A 162 1.78 -7.64 -0.79
C VAL A 162 0.94 -8.74 -1.47
N ILE A 163 -0.39 -8.73 -1.31
CA ILE A 163 -1.30 -9.68 -1.96
C ILE A 163 -1.25 -9.55 -3.48
N ARG A 164 -1.20 -8.32 -4.00
CA ARG A 164 -1.03 -8.08 -5.45
C ARG A 164 0.32 -8.61 -5.95
N LEU A 165 1.38 -8.43 -5.18
CA LEU A 165 2.71 -8.95 -5.49
C LEU A 165 2.76 -10.49 -5.44
N ASP A 166 2.01 -11.12 -4.53
CA ASP A 166 1.88 -12.59 -4.44
C ASP A 166 1.10 -13.21 -5.62
N GLY A 167 0.56 -12.37 -6.52
CA GLY A 167 -0.16 -12.78 -7.74
C GLY A 167 -1.66 -12.99 -7.55
N ALA A 168 -2.24 -12.47 -6.47
CA ALA A 168 -3.67 -12.61 -6.17
C ALA A 168 -4.43 -11.26 -6.17
N PRO A 169 -4.41 -10.45 -7.26
CA PRO A 169 -5.04 -9.13 -7.28
C PRO A 169 -6.56 -9.18 -7.06
N ARG A 170 -7.21 -10.30 -7.42
CA ARG A 170 -8.64 -10.51 -7.15
C ARG A 170 -8.94 -10.57 -5.64
N VAL A 171 -8.07 -11.19 -4.85
CA VAL A 171 -8.22 -11.22 -3.40
C VAL A 171 -8.09 -9.82 -2.82
N ALA A 172 -7.10 -9.05 -3.27
CA ALA A 172 -6.95 -7.65 -2.87
C ALA A 172 -8.19 -6.80 -3.21
N MET A 173 -8.78 -7.01 -4.40
CA MET A 173 -10.04 -6.38 -4.78
C MET A 173 -11.18 -6.76 -3.82
N TRP A 174 -11.36 -8.06 -3.55
CA TRP A 174 -12.41 -8.51 -2.65
C TRP A 174 -12.26 -8.00 -1.23
N CYS A 175 -11.03 -7.86 -0.71
CA CYS A 175 -10.80 -7.20 0.58
C CYS A 175 -11.34 -5.77 0.58
N SER A 176 -11.08 -4.99 -0.48
CA SER A 176 -11.56 -3.60 -0.60
C SER A 176 -13.08 -3.55 -0.77
N VAL A 177 -13.64 -4.39 -1.64
CA VAL A 177 -15.10 -4.44 -1.87
C VAL A 177 -15.85 -4.86 -0.62
N LEU A 178 -15.37 -5.88 0.10
CA LEU A 178 -15.98 -6.33 1.35
C LEU A 178 -16.00 -5.20 2.39
N SER A 179 -14.85 -4.53 2.59
CA SER A 179 -14.77 -3.40 3.50
C SER A 179 -15.72 -2.28 3.09
N ALA A 180 -15.82 -2.01 1.77
CA ALA A 180 -16.71 -0.99 1.23
C ALA A 180 -18.19 -1.30 1.49
N VAL A 181 -18.63 -2.50 1.18
CA VAL A 181 -20.04 -2.91 1.37
C VAL A 181 -20.39 -2.92 2.85
N LEU A 182 -19.51 -3.48 3.70
CA LEU A 182 -19.73 -3.48 5.15
C LEU A 182 -19.83 -2.05 5.70
N ASN A 183 -18.98 -1.14 5.26
CA ASN A 183 -19.03 0.24 5.72
C ASN A 183 -20.39 0.89 5.39
N VAL A 184 -20.82 0.85 4.12
CA VAL A 184 -22.10 1.44 3.69
C VAL A 184 -23.28 0.84 4.47
N VAL A 185 -23.31 -0.47 4.65
CA VAL A 185 -24.40 -1.15 5.37
C VAL A 185 -24.40 -0.78 6.85
N LEU A 186 -23.22 -0.77 7.49
CA LEU A 186 -23.09 -0.46 8.91
C LEU A 186 -23.32 1.01 9.20
N ASP A 187 -22.87 1.93 8.32
CA ASP A 187 -23.15 3.37 8.45
C ASP A 187 -24.65 3.63 8.43
N TRP A 188 -25.37 3.06 7.44
CA TRP A 188 -26.82 3.16 7.39
C TRP A 188 -27.46 2.62 8.68
N TRP A 189 -27.02 1.45 9.16
CA TRP A 189 -27.58 0.79 10.33
C TRP A 189 -27.35 1.57 11.63
N PHE A 190 -26.12 2.05 11.86
CA PHE A 190 -25.77 2.74 13.11
C PHE A 190 -26.23 4.20 13.13
N ILE A 191 -26.26 4.88 11.98
CA ILE A 191 -26.65 6.29 11.93
C ILE A 191 -28.16 6.44 11.99
N PHE A 192 -28.95 5.68 11.19
CA PHE A 192 -30.39 5.89 11.07
C PHE A 192 -31.20 5.04 12.07
N PRO A 193 -31.20 3.69 12.06
CA PRO A 193 -31.98 2.89 12.99
C PRO A 193 -31.57 3.05 14.45
N LEU A 194 -30.27 3.11 14.73
CA LEU A 194 -29.75 3.19 16.09
C LEU A 194 -29.54 4.63 16.59
N GLY A 195 -29.49 5.61 15.71
CA GLY A 195 -29.35 7.02 16.07
C GLY A 195 -28.01 7.37 16.75
N TRP A 196 -26.95 6.58 16.53
CA TRP A 196 -25.65 6.78 17.18
C TRP A 196 -24.86 7.98 16.62
N GLY A 197 -25.33 8.60 15.55
CA GLY A 197 -24.69 9.78 14.96
C GLY A 197 -23.23 9.56 14.60
N VAL A 198 -22.35 10.48 15.04
CA VAL A 198 -20.90 10.45 14.75
C VAL A 198 -20.22 9.20 15.29
N ARG A 199 -20.63 8.73 16.50
CA ARG A 199 -20.11 7.48 17.08
C ARG A 199 -20.42 6.28 16.19
N GLY A 200 -21.63 6.25 15.64
CA GLY A 200 -22.07 5.18 14.72
C GLY A 200 -21.23 5.12 13.46
N ALA A 201 -20.98 6.26 12.82
CA ALA A 201 -20.10 6.36 11.66
C ALA A 201 -18.66 5.90 11.97
N ALA A 202 -18.09 6.35 13.10
CA ALA A 202 -16.75 5.95 13.53
C ALA A 202 -16.65 4.44 13.74
N PHE A 203 -17.65 3.85 14.41
CA PHE A 203 -17.67 2.42 14.72
C PHE A 203 -17.91 1.56 13.47
N ALA A 204 -18.80 1.98 12.58
CA ALA A 204 -19.03 1.33 11.30
C ALA A 204 -17.75 1.27 10.45
N THR A 205 -17.07 2.41 10.35
CA THR A 205 -15.79 2.49 9.63
C THR A 205 -14.73 1.61 10.30
N ALA A 206 -14.63 1.61 11.64
CA ALA A 206 -13.68 0.75 12.35
C ALA A 206 -13.92 -0.74 12.08
N ILE A 207 -15.17 -1.21 12.14
CA ILE A 207 -15.52 -2.62 11.84
C ILE A 207 -15.22 -2.97 10.38
N SER A 208 -15.59 -2.11 9.45
CA SER A 208 -15.40 -2.36 8.02
C SER A 208 -13.93 -2.47 7.63
N VAL A 209 -13.07 -1.58 8.17
CA VAL A 209 -11.62 -1.66 7.94
C VAL A 209 -11.01 -2.84 8.69
N ALA A 210 -11.55 -3.21 9.87
CA ALA A 210 -11.13 -4.40 10.60
C ALA A 210 -11.40 -5.67 9.79
N ALA A 211 -12.57 -5.80 9.19
CA ALA A 211 -12.89 -6.93 8.31
C ALA A 211 -11.89 -7.02 7.14
N GLY A 212 -11.61 -5.91 6.45
CA GLY A 212 -10.61 -5.85 5.38
C GLY A 212 -9.21 -6.24 5.84
N GLY A 213 -8.76 -5.71 6.99
CA GLY A 213 -7.45 -5.99 7.57
C GLY A 213 -7.28 -7.43 8.01
N VAL A 214 -8.29 -8.00 8.66
CA VAL A 214 -8.29 -9.41 9.07
C VAL A 214 -8.23 -10.33 7.86
N VAL A 215 -9.01 -10.07 6.82
CA VAL A 215 -8.97 -10.86 5.57
C VAL A 215 -7.62 -10.73 4.89
N ALA A 216 -7.04 -9.54 4.83
CA ALA A 216 -5.72 -9.32 4.22
C ALA A 216 -4.61 -10.06 4.97
N VAL A 217 -4.54 -9.93 6.29
CA VAL A 217 -3.55 -10.64 7.13
C VAL A 217 -3.83 -12.14 7.14
N GLY A 218 -5.10 -12.56 7.22
CA GLY A 218 -5.51 -13.96 7.12
C GLY A 218 -5.03 -14.60 5.82
N TYR A 219 -5.17 -13.91 4.69
CA TYR A 219 -4.62 -14.38 3.42
C TYR A 219 -3.10 -14.59 3.51
N LEU A 220 -2.35 -13.62 4.06
CA LEU A 220 -0.90 -13.69 4.18
C LEU A 220 -0.43 -14.80 5.13
N LEU A 221 -1.23 -15.15 6.13
CA LEU A 221 -0.93 -16.23 7.08
C LEU A 221 -1.24 -17.63 6.50
N PHE A 222 -2.40 -17.79 5.87
CA PHE A 222 -2.92 -19.10 5.54
C PHE A 222 -2.89 -19.43 4.04
N ARG A 223 -3.16 -18.43 3.17
CA ARG A 223 -3.37 -18.64 1.73
C ARG A 223 -2.23 -18.14 0.84
N ALA A 224 -1.33 -17.30 1.33
CA ALA A 224 -0.23 -16.77 0.53
C ALA A 224 0.69 -17.89 0.03
N ARG A 225 1.00 -17.85 -1.27
CA ARG A 225 1.81 -18.87 -1.94
C ARG A 225 3.29 -18.64 -1.76
N THR A 226 3.73 -17.43 -2.09
CA THR A 226 5.15 -17.06 -2.10
C THR A 226 5.51 -16.22 -0.89
N LEU A 227 4.65 -15.24 -0.51
CA LEU A 227 4.93 -14.23 0.52
C LEU A 227 4.25 -14.53 1.87
N ARG A 228 4.20 -15.81 2.24
CA ARG A 228 3.66 -16.21 3.54
C ARG A 228 4.43 -15.59 4.70
N LEU A 229 3.70 -15.10 5.72
CA LEU A 229 4.32 -14.58 6.93
C LEU A 229 5.14 -15.65 7.65
N CYS A 230 6.28 -15.27 8.19
CA CYS A 230 7.18 -16.17 8.89
C CYS A 230 7.55 -15.61 10.28
N ARG A 231 7.88 -16.52 11.21
CA ARG A 231 8.32 -16.12 12.54
C ARG A 231 9.65 -15.37 12.46
N VAL A 232 9.69 -14.18 13.02
CA VAL A 232 10.91 -13.38 13.19
C VAL A 232 11.64 -13.88 14.44
N LYS A 233 12.91 -14.23 14.31
CA LYS A 233 13.75 -14.61 15.47
C LYS A 233 14.12 -13.34 16.25
N TRP A 234 13.79 -13.30 17.53
CA TRP A 234 14.14 -12.22 18.47
C TRP A 234 15.59 -12.39 18.95
N SER A 235 16.54 -11.94 18.15
CA SER A 235 17.96 -11.87 18.49
C SER A 235 18.48 -10.46 18.28
N ARG A 236 19.45 -9.98 19.06
CA ARG A 236 20.05 -8.65 18.89
C ARG A 236 20.54 -8.41 17.47
N LYS A 237 21.15 -9.42 16.84
CA LYS A 237 21.57 -9.34 15.42
C LYS A 237 20.38 -9.25 14.45
N SER A 238 19.31 -10.00 14.71
CA SER A 238 18.09 -9.96 13.90
C SER A 238 17.39 -8.62 14.02
N LEU A 239 17.31 -8.05 15.22
CA LEU A 239 16.70 -6.75 15.46
C LEU A 239 17.42 -5.63 14.73
N ARG A 240 18.76 -5.58 14.83
CA ARG A 240 19.59 -4.59 14.11
C ARG A 240 19.42 -4.70 12.59
N LEU A 241 19.34 -5.93 12.07
CA LEU A 241 19.13 -6.17 10.64
C LEU A 241 17.70 -5.74 10.22
N SER A 242 16.71 -6.00 11.08
CA SER A 242 15.32 -5.57 10.86
C SER A 242 15.20 -4.05 10.77
N TRP A 243 15.80 -3.31 11.68
CA TRP A 243 15.81 -1.85 11.66
C TRP A 243 16.43 -1.28 10.38
N ARG A 244 17.57 -1.85 9.96
CA ARG A 244 18.22 -1.44 8.71
C ARG A 244 17.33 -1.72 7.48
N ASN A 245 16.65 -2.86 7.49
CA ASN A 245 15.76 -3.26 6.40
C ASN A 245 14.49 -2.39 6.37
N ILE A 246 13.91 -2.08 7.54
CA ILE A 246 12.79 -1.14 7.67
C ILE A 246 13.18 0.25 7.18
N GLY A 247 14.36 0.77 7.58
CA GLY A 247 14.86 2.04 7.07
C GLY A 247 15.00 2.08 5.55
N TYR A 248 15.44 0.98 4.93
CA TYR A 248 15.49 0.86 3.48
C TYR A 248 14.09 0.83 2.83
N GLN A 249 13.12 0.14 3.43
CA GLN A 249 11.72 0.15 2.99
C GLN A 249 11.11 1.54 3.09
N CYS A 250 11.31 2.23 4.22
CA CYS A 250 10.82 3.60 4.44
C CYS A 250 11.40 4.56 3.40
N ARG A 251 12.70 4.44 3.08
CA ARG A 251 13.34 5.27 2.06
C ARG A 251 12.74 5.06 0.66
N ILE A 252 12.40 3.83 0.30
CA ILE A 252 11.76 3.54 -0.99
C ILE A 252 10.31 4.01 -1.01
N GLY A 253 9.59 3.82 0.09
CA GLY A 253 8.18 4.19 0.20
C GLY A 253 7.93 5.66 0.59
N SER A 254 8.96 6.46 0.83
CA SER A 254 8.83 7.87 1.26
C SER A 254 8.03 8.73 0.28
N SER A 255 8.08 8.42 -1.01
CA SER A 255 7.29 9.13 -2.03
C SER A 255 5.78 8.99 -1.80
N ALA A 256 5.32 7.80 -1.38
CA ALA A 256 3.91 7.57 -1.05
C ALA A 256 3.51 8.34 0.22
N LEU A 257 4.37 8.33 1.24
CA LEU A 257 4.14 9.13 2.46
C LEU A 257 4.04 10.62 2.14
N LEU A 258 4.96 11.17 1.33
CA LEU A 258 4.97 12.59 0.97
C LEU A 258 3.69 13.00 0.23
N GLY A 259 3.14 12.14 -0.63
CA GLY A 259 1.87 12.37 -1.29
C GLY A 259 0.72 12.55 -0.30
N GLU A 260 0.55 11.63 0.64
CA GLU A 260 -0.50 11.69 1.67
C GLU A 260 -0.25 12.86 2.66
N MET A 261 1.00 13.12 3.03
CA MET A 261 1.34 14.25 3.90
C MET A 261 1.00 15.60 3.26
N THR A 262 1.18 15.76 1.96
CA THR A 262 0.81 16.99 1.26
C THR A 262 -0.70 17.26 1.41
N LEU A 263 -1.53 16.23 1.23
CA LEU A 263 -2.97 16.35 1.44
C LEU A 263 -3.33 16.57 2.92
N ALA A 264 -2.65 15.88 3.84
CA ALA A 264 -2.85 16.06 5.29
C ALA A 264 -2.56 17.50 5.73
N VAL A 265 -1.45 18.08 5.27
CA VAL A 265 -1.06 19.47 5.56
C VAL A 265 -2.07 20.44 4.95
N LEU A 266 -2.48 20.23 3.71
CA LEU A 266 -3.50 21.04 3.04
C LEU A 266 -4.81 21.04 3.83
N MET A 267 -5.25 19.85 4.28
CA MET A 267 -6.46 19.72 5.10
C MET A 267 -6.32 20.38 6.46
N PHE A 268 -5.20 20.18 7.13
CA PHE A 268 -4.95 20.77 8.45
C PHE A 268 -4.92 22.29 8.40
N VAL A 269 -4.15 22.86 7.48
CA VAL A 269 -4.05 24.31 7.29
C VAL A 269 -5.39 24.88 6.83
N GLY A 270 -6.05 24.22 5.88
CA GLY A 270 -7.35 24.61 5.39
C GLY A 270 -8.41 24.64 6.51
N ASN A 271 -8.51 23.56 7.30
CA ASN A 271 -9.41 23.53 8.45
C ASN A 271 -9.13 24.69 9.42
N GLY A 272 -7.85 24.98 9.71
CA GLY A 272 -7.48 26.10 10.57
C GLY A 272 -7.85 27.48 10.02
N VAL A 273 -7.71 27.70 8.72
CA VAL A 273 -8.10 28.97 8.07
C VAL A 273 -9.62 29.11 8.06
N PHE A 274 -10.34 28.08 7.66
CA PHE A 274 -11.81 28.12 7.62
C PHE A 274 -12.43 28.24 9.02
N MET A 275 -11.85 27.55 10.02
CA MET A 275 -12.25 27.70 11.42
C MET A 275 -12.14 29.16 11.90
N ARG A 276 -11.02 29.84 11.59
CA ARG A 276 -10.79 31.22 11.99
C ARG A 276 -11.66 32.25 11.27
N ARG A 277 -12.07 31.97 10.03
CA ARG A 277 -12.83 32.91 9.19
C ARG A 277 -14.34 32.71 9.23
N LEU A 278 -14.78 31.48 9.28
CA LEU A 278 -16.18 31.07 9.12
C LEU A 278 -16.71 30.19 10.26
N GLY A 279 -15.86 29.88 11.26
CA GLY A 279 -16.22 29.02 12.38
C GLY A 279 -16.40 27.54 11.97
N ASP A 280 -17.20 26.82 12.77
CA ASP A 280 -17.43 25.38 12.61
C ASP A 280 -18.11 25.03 11.29
N ASP A 281 -19.04 25.85 10.83
CA ASP A 281 -19.74 25.65 9.54
C ASP A 281 -18.79 25.75 8.34
N GLY A 282 -17.77 26.62 8.46
CA GLY A 282 -16.70 26.76 7.47
C GLY A 282 -15.89 25.49 7.29
N VAL A 283 -15.57 24.78 8.37
CA VAL A 283 -14.84 23.51 8.32
C VAL A 283 -15.68 22.42 7.65
N GLY A 284 -16.97 22.38 7.94
CA GLY A 284 -17.91 21.48 7.27
C GLY A 284 -17.96 21.74 5.76
N ALA A 285 -18.16 22.99 5.35
CA ALA A 285 -18.19 23.40 3.93
C ALA A 285 -16.86 23.10 3.22
N PHE A 286 -15.70 23.36 3.85
CA PHE A 286 -14.39 23.06 3.30
C PHE A 286 -14.20 21.55 3.06
N GLY A 287 -14.67 20.71 3.98
CA GLY A 287 -14.64 19.27 3.81
C GLY A 287 -15.42 18.78 2.60
N VAL A 288 -16.60 19.33 2.37
CA VAL A 288 -17.43 19.01 1.18
C VAL A 288 -16.75 19.49 -0.10
N LEU A 289 -16.18 20.68 -0.09
CA LEU A 289 -15.49 21.28 -1.26
C LEU A 289 -14.24 20.52 -1.67
N LEU A 290 -13.50 19.98 -0.71
CA LEU A 290 -12.29 19.18 -0.97
C LEU A 290 -12.57 17.70 -1.27
N HIS A 291 -13.82 17.26 -1.11
CA HIS A 291 -14.18 15.88 -1.41
C HIS A 291 -13.79 15.43 -2.83
N PRO A 292 -14.00 16.22 -3.91
CA PRO A 292 -13.49 15.88 -5.25
C PRO A 292 -11.97 15.80 -5.34
N LEU A 293 -11.24 16.65 -4.62
CA LEU A 293 -9.77 16.64 -4.60
C LEU A 293 -9.21 15.39 -3.93
N ARG A 294 -9.86 14.89 -2.87
CA ARG A 294 -9.54 13.59 -2.25
C ARG A 294 -9.72 12.44 -3.22
N LEU A 295 -10.77 12.47 -4.04
CA LEU A 295 -11.01 11.48 -5.09
C LEU A 295 -9.91 11.54 -6.16
N HIS A 296 -9.48 12.73 -6.57
CA HIS A 296 -8.41 12.94 -7.56
C HIS A 296 -7.03 12.49 -7.03
N GLY A 297 -6.71 12.75 -5.77
CA GLY A 297 -5.48 12.26 -5.12
C GLY A 297 -5.43 10.73 -5.14
N ARG A 298 -6.49 10.08 -4.71
CA ARG A 298 -6.62 8.62 -4.74
C ARG A 298 -6.56 8.03 -6.16
N GLN A 299 -7.10 8.72 -7.16
CA GLN A 299 -6.98 8.30 -8.57
C GLN A 299 -5.54 8.41 -9.10
N ARG A 300 -4.76 9.42 -8.67
CA ARG A 300 -3.34 9.53 -9.01
C ARG A 300 -2.53 8.39 -8.39
N ASP A 301 -2.79 8.04 -7.14
CA ASP A 301 -2.13 6.91 -6.47
C ASP A 301 -2.49 5.59 -7.16
N CYS A 302 -3.70 5.48 -7.72
CA CYS A 302 -4.11 4.38 -8.59
C CYS A 302 -3.26 4.29 -9.85
N ALA A 303 -3.08 5.42 -10.53
CA ALA A 303 -2.31 5.48 -11.77
C ALA A 303 -0.82 5.21 -11.51
N VAL A 304 -0.27 5.74 -10.42
CA VAL A 304 1.12 5.48 -9.98
C VAL A 304 1.29 4.01 -9.59
N GLY A 305 0.39 3.43 -8.81
CA GLY A 305 0.44 2.01 -8.46
C GLY A 305 0.29 1.08 -9.67
N ALA A 306 -0.50 1.46 -10.68
CA ALA A 306 -0.61 0.73 -11.94
C ALA A 306 0.66 0.89 -12.80
N ALA A 307 1.23 2.09 -12.86
CA ALA A 307 2.48 2.37 -13.58
C ALA A 307 3.68 1.65 -12.93
N ASP A 308 3.77 1.64 -11.59
CA ASP A 308 4.81 0.90 -10.88
C ASP A 308 4.68 -0.62 -11.10
N SER A 309 3.44 -1.13 -11.13
CA SER A 309 3.18 -2.53 -11.48
C SER A 309 3.64 -2.85 -12.89
N GLU A 310 3.41 -1.96 -13.85
CA GLU A 310 3.85 -2.11 -15.23
C GLU A 310 5.38 -2.02 -15.37
N LEU A 311 6.02 -1.11 -14.63
CA LEU A 311 7.48 -0.97 -14.61
C LEU A 311 8.16 -2.21 -14.01
N GLN A 312 7.60 -2.76 -12.94
CA GLN A 312 8.05 -3.99 -12.31
C GLN A 312 7.87 -5.20 -13.24
N LEU A 313 6.77 -5.26 -13.98
CA LEU A 313 6.50 -6.28 -14.98
C LEU A 313 7.50 -6.22 -16.14
N ARG A 314 7.78 -5.02 -16.67
CA ARG A 314 8.77 -4.81 -17.75
C ARG A 314 10.19 -5.15 -17.28
N ALA A 315 10.56 -4.81 -16.06
CA ALA A 315 11.86 -5.17 -15.46
C ALA A 315 11.99 -6.69 -15.28
N GLY A 316 10.94 -7.36 -14.82
CA GLY A 316 10.87 -8.82 -14.71
C GLY A 316 11.01 -9.52 -16.07
N GLN A 317 10.32 -9.03 -17.10
CA GLN A 317 10.39 -9.58 -18.46
C GLN A 317 11.76 -9.39 -19.13
N ARG A 318 12.41 -8.22 -18.94
CA ARG A 318 13.77 -7.98 -19.43
C ARG A 318 14.76 -8.94 -18.81
N ARG A 319 14.64 -9.22 -17.51
CA ARG A 319 15.51 -10.17 -16.80
C ARG A 319 15.23 -11.63 -17.19
N ALA A 320 13.97 -11.99 -17.41
CA ALA A 320 13.61 -13.32 -17.92
C ALA A 320 14.16 -13.57 -19.34
N ARG A 321 14.10 -12.56 -20.23
CA ARG A 321 14.70 -12.62 -21.57
C ARG A 321 16.24 -12.68 -21.51
N ALA A 322 16.87 -11.94 -20.61
CA ALA A 322 18.32 -12.00 -20.42
C ALA A 322 18.75 -13.40 -19.93
N ARG A 323 18.02 -14.00 -18.96
CA ARG A 323 18.30 -15.39 -18.52
C ARG A 323 18.11 -16.44 -19.63
N ARG A 324 17.12 -16.28 -20.53
CA ARG A 324 16.94 -17.19 -21.66
C ARG A 324 18.09 -17.07 -22.67
N ARG A 325 18.69 -15.88 -22.85
CA ARG A 325 19.86 -15.70 -23.72
C ARG A 325 21.15 -16.32 -23.14
N THR A 326 21.28 -16.38 -21.82
CA THR A 326 22.43 -17.01 -21.16
C THR A 326 22.29 -18.53 -21.02
N HIS A 327 21.11 -19.10 -21.29
CA HIS A 327 20.84 -20.55 -21.26
C HIS A 327 20.60 -21.16 -22.65
N CYS A 328 21.03 -20.50 -23.75
CA CYS A 328 21.22 -21.22 -25.00
C CYS A 328 22.42 -22.15 -24.83
N PRO A 329 22.25 -23.46 -24.83
CA PRO A 329 23.40 -24.36 -24.90
C PRO A 329 24.08 -24.12 -26.24
N HIS A 330 25.38 -23.83 -26.17
CA HIS A 330 26.26 -23.92 -27.31
C HIS A 330 26.17 -25.37 -27.80
N ASP A 331 25.33 -25.58 -28.81
CA ASP A 331 25.25 -26.84 -29.51
C ASP A 331 26.57 -27.01 -30.28
N GLY A 332 27.46 -27.75 -29.67
CA GLY A 332 28.73 -28.12 -30.25
C GLY A 332 28.55 -29.08 -31.43
N ARG A 333 28.22 -28.57 -32.60
CA ARG A 333 28.45 -29.34 -33.83
C ARG A 333 29.91 -29.32 -34.19
N ARG A 334 30.58 -30.39 -33.74
CA ARG A 334 31.84 -30.87 -34.34
C ARG A 334 31.60 -31.04 -35.87
N LEU A 335 32.14 -30.17 -36.65
CA LEU A 335 32.50 -30.48 -38.04
C LEU A 335 33.94 -30.97 -38.07
N ARG A 336 34.06 -32.28 -38.20
CA ARG A 336 35.29 -33.00 -38.59
C ARG A 336 35.52 -32.81 -40.07
N ARG A 337 36.77 -32.71 -40.44
CA ARG A 337 37.42 -32.93 -41.75
C ARG A 337 37.67 -31.68 -42.61
N GLY A 338 38.98 -31.50 -42.77
CA GLY A 338 39.62 -31.53 -44.08
C GLY A 338 40.76 -30.54 -44.23
N GLY A 339 41.98 -31.02 -44.17
CA GLY A 339 42.97 -30.76 -45.21
C GLY A 339 43.87 -29.52 -45.12
N LEU A 340 45.06 -29.77 -44.71
CA LEU A 340 46.32 -29.32 -45.34
C LEU A 340 46.44 -27.86 -45.85
N GLY A 341 47.44 -27.16 -45.36
CA GLY A 341 47.99 -25.99 -46.01
C GLY A 341 48.94 -25.19 -45.11
N ALA A 342 50.17 -25.61 -45.05
CA ALA A 342 51.26 -24.85 -44.46
C ALA A 342 51.47 -23.52 -45.19
N LEU A 343 51.72 -22.47 -44.43
CA LEU A 343 52.68 -21.44 -44.84
C LEU A 343 53.11 -20.61 -43.63
N ARG A 344 54.37 -20.80 -43.31
CA ARG A 344 55.18 -19.93 -42.46
C ARG A 344 55.21 -18.54 -43.03
N LEU A 345 55.20 -17.52 -42.22
CA LEU A 345 56.18 -16.42 -42.32
C LEU A 345 56.20 -15.62 -41.01
N ARG A 346 57.35 -15.38 -40.58
CA ARG A 346 57.87 -14.74 -39.38
C ARG A 346 57.99 -13.21 -39.57
N PRO A 347 58.52 -12.49 -38.58
CA PRO A 347 57.98 -11.21 -38.07
C PRO A 347 58.91 -10.01 -38.34
N ARG A 348 58.37 -8.83 -38.10
CA ARG A 348 59.15 -7.55 -37.85
C ARG A 348 58.10 -6.53 -37.35
N GLY A 349 58.21 -5.79 -36.29
CA GLY A 349 59.37 -5.19 -35.66
C GLY A 349 59.04 -3.71 -35.39
N ALA A 350 59.25 -3.26 -34.17
CA ALA A 350 59.41 -1.86 -33.74
C ALA A 350 58.16 -0.94 -33.81
N GLY A 351 57.73 -0.19 -32.81
CA GLY A 351 58.42 0.50 -31.75
C GLY A 351 57.77 1.89 -31.52
N ARG A 352 57.86 2.43 -30.35
CA ARG A 352 57.66 3.84 -29.87
C ARG A 352 56.34 4.19 -29.24
N THR A 353 56.32 4.26 -27.92
CA THR A 353 56.54 5.40 -26.99
C THR A 353 55.45 6.50 -27.00
N VAL A 354 54.67 6.56 -25.95
CA VAL A 354 54.35 7.62 -24.96
C VAL A 354 54.62 9.09 -25.41
N PRO A 355 53.89 10.18 -24.97
CA PRO A 355 53.28 10.41 -23.66
C PRO A 355 51.97 11.22 -23.60
N ALA A 356 51.37 11.16 -22.42
CA ALA A 356 50.71 12.16 -21.56
C ALA A 356 50.14 13.46 -22.16
N ARG A 357 48.87 13.69 -21.87
CA ARG A 357 48.32 14.82 -21.11
C ARG A 357 46.91 14.45 -20.57
#